data_b2a436680cc42bf6aff6b5d2df0581ea
#
_entry.id   b2a436680cc42bf6aff6b5d2df0581ea
#
_cell.length_a   1.000
_cell.length_b   1.000
_cell.length_c   1.000
_cell.angle_alpha   90.00
_cell.angle_beta   90.00
_cell.angle_gamma   90.00
#
_symmetry.space_group_name_H-M   'P 1'
#
loop_
_entity.id
_entity.type
_entity.pdbx_description
1 polymer ?
#
loop_
_entity_poly.entity_id
_entity_poly.type
_entity_poly.pdbx_seq_one_letter_code
_entity_poly.pdbx_strand_id
1 'polypeptide(L)'
;RTDMQVIRELADDEPAYRSITLSWIEHSPLLEALKRIAQKNVKLIITTDHGTIRVKEPSKIIGDRNTNTNLRYKQGKNLNYEKRDVFEIKNPADALLPRLNVSTAFVFAKQDKFFAYPNNFNYYVNHYRNTFQHGGISLEEMIVPFVSLVSK
;
A
#
# COMPACT_ATOMS: atom_id res chain seq x y z
N ARG A 1 0.76 12.44 -8.56
CA ARG A 1 0.53 10.96 -8.53
C ARG A 1 1.52 10.21 -9.42
N THR A 2 1.83 10.71 -10.60
CA THR A 2 2.75 10.06 -11.55
C THR A 2 4.18 9.97 -11.01
N ASP A 3 4.65 11.02 -10.32
CA ASP A 3 6.02 11.09 -9.80
C ASP A 3 6.27 10.06 -8.68
N MET A 4 5.28 9.81 -7.83
CA MET A 4 5.38 8.81 -6.75
C MET A 4 5.41 7.37 -7.28
N GLN A 5 4.76 7.10 -8.40
CA GLN A 5 4.86 5.79 -9.06
C GLN A 5 6.26 5.54 -9.60
N VAL A 6 6.85 6.54 -10.24
CA VAL A 6 8.23 6.46 -10.75
C VAL A 6 9.23 6.22 -9.61
N ILE A 7 9.06 6.90 -8.47
CA ILE A 7 9.92 6.67 -7.29
C ILE A 7 9.85 5.22 -6.81
N ARG A 8 8.65 4.62 -6.77
CA ARG A 8 8.48 3.21 -6.37
C ARG A 8 9.13 2.23 -7.34
N GLU A 9 9.13 2.56 -8.63
CA GLU A 9 9.71 1.72 -9.68
C GLU A 9 11.23 1.83 -9.74
N LEU A 10 11.80 2.99 -9.36
CA LEU A 10 13.24 3.24 -9.38
C LEU A 10 13.96 2.82 -8.09
N ALA A 11 13.22 2.58 -7.01
CA ALA A 11 13.83 2.25 -5.73
C ALA A 11 14.07 0.74 -5.61
N ASP A 12 15.31 0.33 -5.60
CA ASP A 12 15.71 -1.09 -5.44
C ASP A 12 15.56 -1.59 -3.99
N ASP A 13 15.57 -0.69 -3.01
CA ASP A 13 15.41 -1.01 -1.58
C ASP A 13 14.83 0.17 -0.79
N GLU A 14 14.58 -0.04 0.52
CA GLU A 14 14.02 1.01 1.39
C GLU A 14 14.98 2.21 1.58
N PRO A 15 16.30 2.05 1.70
CA PRO A 15 17.23 3.18 1.71
C PRO A 15 17.16 4.02 0.44
N ALA A 16 17.13 3.39 -0.74
CA ALA A 16 17.00 4.07 -2.02
C ALA A 16 15.66 4.81 -2.11
N TYR A 17 14.56 4.17 -1.70
CA TYR A 17 13.24 4.80 -1.65
C TYR A 17 13.22 6.08 -0.81
N ARG A 18 13.82 6.04 0.40
CA ARG A 18 13.92 7.22 1.28
C ARG A 18 14.79 8.33 0.66
N SER A 19 15.92 7.96 0.08
CA SER A 19 16.85 8.90 -0.53
C SER A 19 16.24 9.63 -1.72
N ILE A 20 15.58 8.89 -2.61
CA ILE A 20 14.88 9.46 -3.78
C ILE A 20 13.72 10.37 -3.31
N THR A 21 12.96 9.94 -2.29
CA THR A 21 11.86 10.73 -1.73
C THR A 21 12.36 12.03 -1.12
N LEU A 22 13.46 12.00 -0.37
CA LEU A 22 14.08 13.20 0.21
C LEU A 22 14.50 14.17 -0.90
N SER A 23 15.24 13.67 -1.88
CA SER A 23 15.68 14.48 -3.02
C SER A 23 14.50 15.10 -3.78
N TRP A 24 13.42 14.31 -3.97
CA TRP A 24 12.21 14.84 -4.60
C TRP A 24 11.57 15.98 -3.79
N ILE A 25 11.47 15.84 -2.46
CA ILE A 25 10.92 16.90 -1.59
C ILE A 25 11.79 18.16 -1.68
N GLU A 26 13.10 18.02 -1.60
CA GLU A 26 14.05 19.13 -1.62
C GLU A 26 14.00 19.95 -2.92
N HIS A 27 13.71 19.30 -4.05
CA HIS A 27 13.66 19.93 -5.37
C HIS A 27 12.23 20.18 -5.88
N SER A 28 11.21 19.92 -5.06
CA SER A 28 9.81 20.07 -5.46
C SER A 28 9.23 21.43 -5.08
N PRO A 29 8.17 21.88 -5.78
CA PRO A 29 7.39 23.04 -5.37
C PRO A 29 6.77 22.91 -3.96
N LEU A 30 6.69 21.70 -3.43
CA LEU A 30 6.19 21.44 -2.09
C LEU A 30 7.04 22.11 -1.03
N LEU A 31 8.37 22.03 -1.10
CA LEU A 31 9.26 22.68 -0.15
C LEU A 31 9.07 24.20 -0.15
N GLU A 32 8.94 24.83 -1.31
CA GLU A 32 8.70 26.27 -1.41
C GLU A 32 7.32 26.66 -0.87
N ALA A 33 6.29 25.84 -1.08
CA ALA A 33 4.97 26.03 -0.47
C ALA A 33 5.05 25.95 1.06
N LEU A 34 5.77 24.98 1.61
CA LEU A 34 6.00 24.84 3.06
C LEU A 34 6.73 26.07 3.65
N LYS A 35 7.77 26.58 2.97
CA LYS A 35 8.48 27.80 3.37
C LYS A 35 7.55 29.02 3.43
N ARG A 36 6.66 29.18 2.45
CA ARG A 36 5.65 30.27 2.39
C ARG A 36 4.61 30.13 3.50
N ILE A 37 4.16 28.91 3.81
CA ILE A 37 3.22 28.61 4.87
C ILE A 37 3.84 28.91 6.24
N ALA A 38 5.13 28.59 6.43
CA ALA A 38 5.86 28.83 7.67
C ALA A 38 5.94 30.32 8.04
N GLN A 39 5.79 31.25 7.08
CA GLN A 39 5.71 32.70 7.34
C GLN A 39 4.35 33.18 7.85
N LYS A 40 3.35 32.29 7.88
CA LYS A 40 2.00 32.58 8.34
C LYS A 40 1.80 31.96 9.73
N ASN A 41 1.02 32.64 10.58
CA ASN A 41 0.68 32.11 11.90
C ASN A 41 -0.36 30.99 11.79
N VAL A 42 0.08 29.82 11.30
CA VAL A 42 -0.77 28.64 11.09
C VAL A 42 -0.08 27.40 11.63
N LYS A 43 -0.88 26.41 12.02
CA LYS A 43 -0.43 25.07 12.33
C LYS A 43 -0.57 24.21 11.09
N LEU A 44 0.51 23.58 10.65
CA LEU A 44 0.52 22.66 9.51
C LEU A 44 0.61 21.21 10.01
N ILE A 45 -0.23 20.35 9.50
CA ILE A 45 -0.17 18.90 9.73
C ILE A 45 0.21 18.22 8.42
N ILE A 46 1.25 17.41 8.47
CA ILE A 46 1.68 16.56 7.35
C ILE A 46 1.48 15.11 7.75
N THR A 47 0.76 14.37 6.92
CA THR A 47 0.50 12.93 7.08
C THR A 47 0.33 12.27 5.72
N THR A 48 0.11 10.97 5.69
CA THR A 48 -0.24 10.20 4.48
C THR A 48 -1.45 9.32 4.75
N ASP A 49 -2.13 8.88 3.72
CA ASP A 49 -3.30 8.00 3.80
C ASP A 49 -2.93 6.54 4.10
N HIS A 50 -1.73 6.10 3.72
CA HIS A 50 -1.18 4.77 3.99
C HIS A 50 0.34 4.77 3.87
N GLY A 51 0.96 3.70 4.38
CA GLY A 51 2.35 3.40 4.11
C GLY A 51 2.53 2.42 2.95
N THR A 52 3.73 1.86 2.81
CA THR A 52 4.06 0.87 1.77
C THR A 52 4.97 -0.21 2.31
N ILE A 53 4.86 -1.42 1.77
CA ILE A 53 5.75 -2.54 2.06
C ILE A 53 6.39 -3.07 0.77
N ARG A 54 7.66 -3.42 0.83
CA ARG A 54 8.35 -4.10 -0.27
C ARG A 54 7.98 -5.58 -0.26
N VAL A 55 7.25 -6.04 -1.27
CA VAL A 55 6.76 -7.41 -1.35
C VAL A 55 7.78 -8.35 -1.96
N LYS A 56 7.90 -9.59 -1.41
CA LYS A 56 8.91 -10.56 -1.82
C LYS A 56 8.33 -11.92 -2.17
N GLU A 57 7.38 -12.41 -1.38
CA GLU A 57 6.87 -13.76 -1.52
C GLU A 57 5.48 -13.79 -2.19
N PRO A 58 5.33 -14.49 -3.33
CA PRO A 58 4.02 -14.62 -3.96
C PRO A 58 3.13 -15.64 -3.21
N SER A 59 1.87 -15.33 -3.09
CA SER A 59 0.82 -16.25 -2.66
C SER A 59 -0.23 -16.38 -3.76
N LYS A 60 -0.59 -17.60 -4.11
CA LYS A 60 -1.61 -17.85 -5.14
C LYS A 60 -2.99 -17.52 -4.59
N ILE A 61 -3.79 -16.85 -5.42
CA ILE A 61 -5.18 -16.59 -5.11
C ILE A 61 -6.04 -16.83 -6.36
N ILE A 62 -7.22 -17.41 -6.14
CA ILE A 62 -8.25 -17.55 -7.16
C ILE A 62 -9.48 -16.80 -6.64
N GLY A 63 -10.08 -15.98 -7.48
CA GLY A 63 -11.31 -15.27 -7.21
C GLY A 63 -12.16 -15.14 -8.46
N ASP A 64 -13.38 -14.66 -8.31
CA ASP A 64 -14.26 -14.38 -9.43
C ASP A 64 -13.85 -13.10 -10.18
N ARG A 65 -14.58 -12.79 -11.28
CA ARG A 65 -14.30 -11.62 -12.14
C ARG A 65 -14.46 -10.27 -11.42
N ASN A 66 -15.18 -10.25 -10.30
CA ASN A 66 -15.43 -9.03 -9.52
C ASN A 66 -14.39 -8.86 -8.39
N THR A 67 -13.44 -9.80 -8.27
CA THR A 67 -12.36 -9.68 -7.29
C THR A 67 -11.44 -8.52 -7.69
N ASN A 68 -11.13 -7.65 -6.73
CA ASN A 68 -10.27 -6.50 -6.96
C ASN A 68 -8.85 -6.90 -7.40
N THR A 69 -8.14 -5.98 -8.06
CA THR A 69 -6.79 -6.23 -8.60
C THR A 69 -5.66 -5.96 -7.60
N ASN A 70 -5.93 -5.39 -6.42
CA ASN A 70 -4.90 -5.07 -5.44
C ASN A 70 -4.06 -6.31 -5.06
N LEU A 71 -2.76 -6.11 -4.82
CA LEU A 71 -1.82 -7.20 -4.56
C LEU A 71 -1.71 -7.57 -3.08
N ARG A 72 -2.14 -6.68 -2.18
CA ARG A 72 -2.02 -6.88 -0.74
C ARG A 72 -3.32 -7.32 -0.09
N TYR A 73 -4.47 -7.03 -0.72
CA TYR A 73 -5.75 -7.55 -0.27
C TYR A 73 -6.64 -7.99 -1.44
N LYS A 74 -7.55 -8.88 -1.16
CA LYS A 74 -8.62 -9.26 -2.08
C LYS A 74 -9.97 -9.14 -1.40
N GLN A 75 -10.91 -8.58 -2.12
CA GLN A 75 -12.31 -8.52 -1.77
C GLN A 75 -13.11 -9.27 -2.82
N GLY A 76 -13.86 -10.25 -2.43
CA GLY A 76 -14.62 -11.06 -3.40
C GLY A 76 -15.41 -12.17 -2.77
N LYS A 77 -16.06 -12.96 -3.62
CA LYS A 77 -16.75 -14.20 -3.26
C LYS A 77 -15.87 -15.40 -3.63
N ASN A 78 -16.05 -16.51 -2.92
CA ASN A 78 -15.40 -17.79 -3.25
C ASN A 78 -13.89 -17.67 -3.46
N LEU A 79 -13.23 -16.84 -2.65
CA LEU A 79 -11.79 -16.70 -2.71
C LEU A 79 -11.13 -18.02 -2.27
N ASN A 80 -10.20 -18.52 -3.11
CA ASN A 80 -9.41 -19.71 -2.80
C ASN A 80 -7.93 -19.31 -2.68
N TYR A 81 -7.31 -19.67 -1.55
CA TYR A 81 -5.98 -19.22 -1.15
C TYR A 81 -5.39 -20.17 -0.10
N GLU A 82 -4.08 -20.07 0.11
CA GLU A 82 -3.39 -20.76 1.19
C GLU A 82 -3.65 -20.05 2.54
N LYS A 83 -4.35 -20.69 3.46
CA LYS A 83 -4.75 -20.10 4.76
C LYS A 83 -3.59 -19.56 5.59
N ARG A 84 -2.43 -20.19 5.52
CA ARG A 84 -1.22 -19.75 6.24
C ARG A 84 -0.72 -18.39 5.79
N ASP A 85 -0.95 -18.03 4.52
CA ASP A 85 -0.43 -16.84 3.87
C ASP A 85 -1.30 -15.61 4.06
N VAL A 86 -2.52 -15.79 4.61
CA VAL A 86 -3.51 -14.73 4.68
C VAL A 86 -4.08 -14.51 6.07
N PHE A 87 -4.58 -13.30 6.30
CA PHE A 87 -5.53 -12.95 7.34
C PHE A 87 -6.90 -12.77 6.68
N GLU A 88 -7.87 -13.55 7.09
CA GLU A 88 -9.23 -13.57 6.52
C GLU A 88 -10.22 -12.86 7.42
N ILE A 89 -11.06 -11.99 6.83
CA ILE A 89 -12.23 -11.40 7.45
C ILE A 89 -13.47 -11.88 6.68
N LYS A 90 -14.16 -12.85 7.25
CA LYS A 90 -15.37 -13.45 6.65
C LYS A 90 -16.57 -12.53 6.71
N ASN A 91 -16.71 -11.81 7.82
CA ASN A 91 -17.77 -10.82 7.99
C ASN A 91 -17.14 -9.42 8.01
N PRO A 92 -17.24 -8.65 6.92
CA PRO A 92 -16.63 -7.34 6.83
C PRO A 92 -17.06 -6.35 7.94
N ALA A 93 -18.27 -6.51 8.46
CA ALA A 93 -18.81 -5.64 9.51
C ALA A 93 -18.00 -5.74 10.82
N ASP A 94 -17.37 -6.90 11.12
CA ASP A 94 -16.57 -7.10 12.33
C ASP A 94 -15.30 -6.22 12.32
N ALA A 95 -14.88 -5.76 11.15
CA ALA A 95 -13.73 -4.89 10.98
C ALA A 95 -14.12 -3.53 10.36
N LEU A 96 -15.37 -3.14 10.41
CA LEU A 96 -15.89 -1.88 9.84
C LEU A 96 -15.60 -1.71 8.35
N LEU A 97 -15.43 -2.82 7.63
CA LEU A 97 -15.19 -2.82 6.20
C LEU A 97 -16.52 -2.81 5.41
N PRO A 98 -16.52 -2.22 4.21
CA PRO A 98 -17.71 -2.15 3.37
C PRO A 98 -18.15 -3.54 2.92
N ARG A 99 -19.46 -3.80 2.97
CA ARG A 99 -20.05 -5.06 2.51
C ARG A 99 -20.79 -4.82 1.20
N LEU A 100 -20.23 -5.27 0.09
CA LEU A 100 -20.87 -5.12 -1.22
C LEU A 100 -22.02 -6.10 -1.43
N ASN A 101 -21.95 -7.27 -0.81
CA ASN A 101 -23.00 -8.30 -0.84
C ASN A 101 -22.81 -9.29 0.33
N VAL A 102 -23.81 -10.15 0.55
CA VAL A 102 -23.84 -11.08 1.69
C VAL A 102 -22.66 -12.04 1.74
N SER A 103 -22.10 -12.40 0.59
CA SER A 103 -21.00 -13.38 0.46
C SER A 103 -19.61 -12.74 0.33
N THR A 104 -19.49 -11.41 0.49
CA THR A 104 -18.20 -10.73 0.39
C THR A 104 -17.33 -11.06 1.60
N ALA A 105 -16.13 -11.54 1.34
CA ALA A 105 -15.05 -11.66 2.32
C ALA A 105 -13.85 -10.81 1.90
N PHE A 106 -13.03 -10.47 2.89
CA PHE A 106 -11.73 -9.84 2.67
C PHE A 106 -10.62 -10.79 3.08
N VAL A 107 -9.56 -10.84 2.29
CA VAL A 107 -8.33 -11.53 2.64
C VAL A 107 -7.14 -10.59 2.44
N PHE A 108 -6.26 -10.56 3.41
CA PHE A 108 -5.07 -9.72 3.43
C PHE A 108 -3.83 -10.60 3.41
N ALA A 109 -2.87 -10.27 2.57
CA ALA A 109 -1.59 -10.97 2.52
C ALA A 109 -0.79 -10.65 3.78
N LYS A 110 -0.27 -11.70 4.46
CA LYS A 110 0.58 -11.55 5.63
C LYS A 110 2.00 -11.15 5.24
N GLN A 111 2.70 -10.50 6.16
CA GLN A 111 4.11 -10.14 6.01
C GLN A 111 4.39 -9.44 4.67
N ASP A 112 5.45 -9.80 3.98
CA ASP A 112 5.87 -9.28 2.67
C ASP A 112 5.30 -10.07 1.47
N LYS A 113 4.21 -10.84 1.71
CA LYS A 113 3.53 -11.60 0.65
C LYS A 113 2.69 -10.71 -0.25
N PHE A 114 2.47 -11.16 -1.49
CA PHE A 114 1.57 -10.53 -2.43
C PHE A 114 0.78 -11.56 -3.22
N PHE A 115 -0.43 -11.19 -3.63
CA PHE A 115 -1.31 -12.07 -4.36
C PHE A 115 -1.01 -12.07 -5.85
N ALA A 116 -0.89 -13.28 -6.41
CA ALA A 116 -0.81 -13.49 -7.85
C ALA A 116 -1.81 -14.56 -8.30
N TYR A 117 -2.47 -14.29 -9.43
CA TYR A 117 -3.38 -15.27 -10.03
C TYR A 117 -2.61 -16.42 -10.68
N PRO A 118 -3.17 -17.65 -10.70
CA PRO A 118 -2.52 -18.80 -11.34
C PRO A 118 -2.20 -18.59 -12.82
N ASN A 119 -3.09 -17.88 -13.53
CA ASN A 119 -2.87 -17.55 -14.94
C ASN A 119 -1.70 -16.57 -15.06
N ASN A 120 -0.69 -16.96 -15.86
CA ASN A 120 0.56 -16.21 -16.00
C ASN A 120 1.30 -15.94 -14.67
N PHE A 121 1.21 -16.88 -13.73
CA PHE A 121 1.73 -16.71 -12.37
C PHE A 121 3.20 -16.25 -12.37
N ASN A 122 4.08 -16.93 -13.10
CA ASN A 122 5.50 -16.58 -13.13
C ASN A 122 5.76 -15.17 -13.70
N TYR A 123 4.97 -14.75 -14.68
CA TYR A 123 5.06 -13.38 -15.20
C TYR A 123 4.76 -12.34 -14.12
N TYR A 124 3.63 -12.49 -13.42
CA TYR A 124 3.25 -11.55 -12.35
C TYR A 124 4.19 -11.62 -11.16
N VAL A 125 4.70 -12.80 -10.81
CA VAL A 125 5.70 -12.95 -9.75
C VAL A 125 6.97 -12.18 -10.07
N ASN A 126 7.50 -12.31 -11.27
CA ASN A 126 8.70 -11.60 -11.70
C ASN A 126 8.48 -10.08 -11.79
N HIS A 127 7.28 -9.66 -12.20
CA HIS A 127 6.93 -8.25 -12.35
C HIS A 127 6.75 -7.54 -10.98
N TYR A 128 6.13 -8.19 -10.01
CA TYR A 128 5.79 -7.55 -8.74
C TYR A 128 6.76 -7.84 -7.59
N ARG A 129 7.56 -8.89 -7.69
CA ARG A 129 8.56 -9.19 -6.67
C ARG A 129 9.52 -8.02 -6.49
N ASN A 130 9.81 -7.68 -5.22
CA ASN A 130 10.67 -6.57 -4.83
C ASN A 130 10.12 -5.17 -5.16
N THR A 131 8.86 -5.03 -5.52
CA THR A 131 8.21 -3.73 -5.67
C THR A 131 7.55 -3.27 -4.37
N PHE A 132 7.33 -1.97 -4.24
CA PHE A 132 6.60 -1.38 -3.12
C PHE A 132 5.10 -1.40 -3.40
N GLN A 133 4.35 -2.06 -2.51
CA GLN A 133 2.90 -2.22 -2.60
C GLN A 133 2.22 -1.70 -1.34
N HIS A 134 0.90 -1.51 -1.38
CA HIS A 134 0.08 -1.03 -0.27
C HIS A 134 -1.32 -1.62 -0.31
N GLY A 135 -2.10 -1.39 0.74
CA GLY A 135 -3.47 -1.87 0.88
C GLY A 135 -3.62 -3.11 1.75
N GLY A 136 -2.53 -3.59 2.34
CA GLY A 136 -2.55 -4.66 3.33
C GLY A 136 -2.65 -4.13 4.77
N ILE A 137 -2.29 -5.01 5.71
CA ILE A 137 -2.40 -4.79 7.16
C ILE A 137 -1.06 -4.94 7.88
N SER A 138 0.06 -4.84 7.16
CA SER A 138 1.38 -4.80 7.81
C SER A 138 1.59 -3.48 8.55
N LEU A 139 2.53 -3.47 9.50
CA LEU A 139 2.86 -2.23 10.22
C LEU A 139 3.34 -1.14 9.28
N GLU A 140 4.11 -1.51 8.25
CA GLU A 140 4.63 -0.61 7.22
C GLU A 140 3.54 0.03 6.37
N GLU A 141 2.37 -0.62 6.26
CA GLU A 141 1.22 -0.10 5.51
C GLU A 141 0.26 0.71 6.39
N MET A 142 0.12 0.34 7.66
CA MET A 142 -0.89 0.90 8.56
C MET A 142 -0.37 2.02 9.46
N ILE A 143 0.92 1.99 9.84
CA ILE A 143 1.51 3.04 10.65
C ILE A 143 2.00 4.15 9.73
N VAL A 144 1.37 5.31 9.87
CA VAL A 144 1.66 6.50 9.07
C VAL A 144 2.29 7.60 9.91
N PRO A 145 3.18 8.44 9.35
CA PRO A 145 3.71 9.59 10.06
C PRO A 145 2.61 10.63 10.29
N PHE A 146 2.67 11.28 11.45
CA PHE A 146 1.84 12.43 11.78
C PHE A 146 2.76 13.54 12.30
N VAL A 147 3.05 14.51 11.46
CA VAL A 147 3.97 15.61 11.77
C VAL A 147 3.19 16.90 11.95
N SER A 148 3.36 17.55 13.11
CA SER A 148 2.76 18.84 13.41
C SER A 148 3.85 19.92 13.43
N LEU A 149 3.71 20.90 12.55
CA LEU A 149 4.61 22.04 12.42
C LEU A 149 3.88 23.32 12.85
N VAL A 150 4.57 24.18 13.59
CA VAL A 150 4.09 25.51 13.95
C VAL A 150 5.13 26.54 13.53
N SER A 151 4.68 27.71 13.10
CA SER A 151 5.58 28.86 12.85
C SER A 151 6.23 29.28 14.17
N LYS A 152 7.50 29.66 14.12
CA LYS A 152 8.19 30.29 15.24
C LYS A 152 7.87 31.78 15.31
#